data_76039195d9d6e8efe56d170c93d9da4a
#
_entry.id   76039195d9d6e8efe56d170c93d9da4a
#
_cell.length_a   1.000
_cell.length_b   1.000
_cell.length_c   1.000
_cell.angle_alpha   90.00
_cell.angle_beta   90.00
_cell.angle_gamma   90.00
#
_symmetry.space_group_name_H-M   'P 1'
#
loop_
_entity.id
_entity.type
_entity.pdbx_description
1 polymer ?
#
loop_
_entity_poly.entity_id
_entity_poly.type
_entity_poly.pdbx_seq_one_letter_code
_entity_poly.pdbx_strand_id
1 'polypeptide(L)'
;MNKKLFSLAAALVLCTTMTAQKPWDNGKLKVSENQRFLQFENGKPFFWLGETPWLMPERLNRDEVAFYLKRCHDAGFNVAQIQVINGVPAYNIYGVPSHDKQGRLLTSGAYSYWDHLDYIIDTAAQNGIYVGMVCIWGGLVKGGKMNIEQAKTYGTFLANRYKNRPNIIWFMGGDVPGDVKPEVYEALANTIKSIDKNHIMTYHPRGRYTSAKWWSKAKWLDFHTFQSGHRKYNQRMGNKDYPIPDNTEEDNWMYVDSTWAYKPIKPVLDAEPSYEEIPIGLHDNKLGYWKACDVRRYAYWSVFGGSCGHTYGHNAIMQFYREGYGPAYHCKKTWTEALYDPGFNQMKYLKHLMLSFPFFERVADQSVVLDNGKQYERLAATRGNDYLLIYNYTSRDMKIDLRKISGDKKKVWWMNAGTGELTWLGEYDNKVLTFRPHKEGAGIEDGVLIAIDSSKSYLSKDQHQIDTPVGGPAIDLTE
;
A
#
# COMPACT_ATOMS: atom_id res chain seq x y z
N MET A 1 -16.70 -7.30 77.31
CA MET A 1 -17.15 -6.45 76.18
C MET A 1 -15.98 -6.22 75.24
N ASN A 2 -15.88 -7.04 74.19
CA ASN A 2 -14.77 -6.92 73.20
C ASN A 2 -15.35 -6.34 71.92
N LYS A 3 -14.96 -5.12 71.58
CA LYS A 3 -15.30 -4.48 70.30
C LYS A 3 -14.26 -4.93 69.26
N LYS A 4 -14.70 -5.71 68.29
CA LYS A 4 -13.90 -6.00 67.08
C LYS A 4 -14.09 -4.84 66.09
N LEU A 5 -12.99 -4.14 65.77
CA LEU A 5 -12.90 -3.21 64.66
C LEU A 5 -12.77 -4.03 63.36
N PHE A 6 -13.69 -3.86 62.43
CA PHE A 6 -13.55 -4.30 61.06
C PHE A 6 -12.88 -3.17 60.25
N SER A 7 -11.64 -3.40 59.81
CA SER A 7 -10.98 -2.55 58.82
C SER A 7 -11.40 -2.98 57.43
N LEU A 8 -12.15 -2.10 56.74
CA LEU A 8 -12.50 -2.27 55.32
C LEU A 8 -11.32 -1.73 54.48
N ALA A 9 -10.52 -2.61 53.93
CA ALA A 9 -9.52 -2.22 52.93
C ALA A 9 -10.22 -2.09 51.57
N ALA A 10 -10.40 -0.85 51.11
CA ALA A 10 -10.87 -0.58 49.75
C ALA A 10 -9.71 -0.81 48.76
N ALA A 11 -9.74 -1.89 48.02
CA ALA A 11 -8.84 -2.13 46.90
C ALA A 11 -9.26 -1.21 45.74
N LEU A 12 -8.48 -0.16 45.48
CA LEU A 12 -8.61 0.66 44.29
C LEU A 12 -8.06 -0.16 43.10
N VAL A 13 -8.97 -0.74 42.31
CA VAL A 13 -8.62 -1.35 41.02
C VAL A 13 -8.35 -0.18 40.06
N LEU A 14 -7.07 0.14 39.85
CA LEU A 14 -6.65 0.99 38.75
C LEU A 14 -6.92 0.19 37.43
N CYS A 15 -8.05 0.41 36.79
CA CYS A 15 -8.22 0.07 35.39
C CYS A 15 -7.31 1.00 34.56
N THR A 16 -6.08 0.58 34.33
CA THR A 16 -5.28 1.17 33.25
C THR A 16 -5.94 0.75 31.95
N THR A 17 -6.69 1.66 31.33
CA THR A 17 -7.10 1.50 29.94
C THR A 17 -5.82 1.48 29.11
N MET A 18 -5.39 0.29 28.68
CA MET A 18 -4.36 0.16 27.66
C MET A 18 -4.92 0.80 26.38
N THR A 19 -4.53 2.05 26.10
CA THR A 19 -4.75 2.65 24.79
C THR A 19 -3.93 1.85 23.80
N ALA A 20 -4.59 1.32 22.76
CA ALA A 20 -3.90 0.59 21.69
C ALA A 20 -2.78 1.46 21.11
N GLN A 21 -1.56 0.91 21.03
CA GLN A 21 -0.38 1.59 20.53
C GLN A 21 -0.64 2.08 19.10
N LYS A 22 -0.35 3.36 18.81
CA LYS A 22 -0.45 3.92 17.48
C LYS A 22 0.87 3.70 16.71
N PRO A 23 0.82 3.61 15.36
CA PRO A 23 2.04 3.39 14.56
C PRO A 23 3.15 4.42 14.86
N TRP A 24 2.82 5.69 15.02
CA TRP A 24 3.77 6.78 15.30
C TRP A 24 4.33 6.82 16.73
N ASP A 25 3.85 5.97 17.65
CA ASP A 25 4.50 5.73 18.93
C ASP A 25 5.88 5.06 18.74
N ASN A 26 6.11 4.48 17.55
CA ASN A 26 7.40 3.96 17.11
C ASN A 26 8.32 5.04 16.48
N GLY A 27 7.91 6.31 16.52
CA GLY A 27 8.60 7.43 15.89
C GLY A 27 8.15 7.68 14.43
N LYS A 28 8.88 8.56 13.75
CA LYS A 28 8.58 8.96 12.37
C LYS A 28 8.92 7.85 11.38
N LEU A 29 8.24 7.87 10.23
CA LEU A 29 8.64 7.04 9.09
C LEU A 29 9.91 7.57 8.46
N LYS A 30 10.82 6.66 8.12
CA LYS A 30 12.05 6.93 7.38
C LYS A 30 12.41 5.79 6.44
N VAL A 31 13.34 6.04 5.56
CA VAL A 31 13.94 5.00 4.71
C VAL A 31 14.86 4.11 5.55
N SER A 32 14.83 2.81 5.33
CA SER A 32 15.70 1.83 5.99
C SER A 32 17.18 2.01 5.60
N GLU A 33 18.10 1.50 6.42
CA GLU A 33 19.55 1.64 6.17
C GLU A 33 19.98 1.02 4.82
N ASN A 34 19.36 -0.09 4.43
CA ASN A 34 19.65 -0.74 3.14
C ASN A 34 18.98 -0.04 1.94
N GLN A 35 18.28 1.08 2.14
CA GLN A 35 17.62 1.90 1.12
C GLN A 35 16.52 1.18 0.31
N ARG A 36 16.01 0.06 0.82
CA ARG A 36 15.02 -0.76 0.09
C ARG A 36 13.62 -0.73 0.68
N PHE A 37 13.51 -0.35 1.96
CA PHE A 37 12.26 -0.43 2.71
C PHE A 37 11.99 0.85 3.49
N LEU A 38 10.79 0.91 4.06
CA LEU A 38 10.41 1.92 5.04
C LEU A 38 10.48 1.32 6.45
N GLN A 39 10.83 2.14 7.41
CA GLN A 39 10.88 1.78 8.82
C GLN A 39 10.49 2.95 9.70
N PHE A 40 10.17 2.67 10.95
CA PHE A 40 10.04 3.68 12.00
C PHE A 40 11.42 4.09 12.54
N GLU A 41 11.45 5.22 13.26
CA GLU A 41 12.69 5.70 13.90
C GLU A 41 13.29 4.68 14.87
N ASN A 42 12.47 3.92 15.58
CA ASN A 42 12.92 2.86 16.50
C ASN A 42 13.42 1.59 15.79
N GLY A 43 13.48 1.57 14.46
CA GLY A 43 13.99 0.46 13.67
C GLY A 43 12.95 -0.59 13.28
N LYS A 44 11.73 -0.55 13.81
CA LYS A 44 10.68 -1.50 13.41
C LYS A 44 10.30 -1.32 11.93
N PRO A 45 10.02 -2.40 11.18
CA PRO A 45 9.64 -2.31 9.78
C PRO A 45 8.27 -1.65 9.62
N PHE A 46 8.12 -0.89 8.54
CA PHE A 46 6.84 -0.41 8.05
C PHE A 46 6.52 -1.09 6.72
N PHE A 47 5.61 -2.05 6.73
CA PHE A 47 5.04 -2.62 5.52
C PHE A 47 3.88 -1.74 5.07
N TRP A 48 4.04 -1.06 3.94
CA TRP A 48 2.96 -0.29 3.35
C TRP A 48 1.84 -1.21 2.87
N LEU A 49 0.65 -1.09 3.45
CA LEU A 49 -0.58 -1.63 2.88
C LEU A 49 -1.56 -0.49 2.70
N GLY A 50 -1.58 0.05 1.48
CA GLY A 50 -2.37 1.22 1.12
C GLY A 50 -3.69 0.87 0.42
N GLU A 51 -4.60 1.84 0.43
CA GLU A 51 -5.84 1.86 -0.33
C GLU A 51 -6.00 3.24 -1.02
N THR A 52 -6.80 3.32 -2.09
CA THR A 52 -6.91 4.49 -2.96
C THR A 52 -8.28 5.18 -2.92
N PRO A 53 -8.70 5.74 -1.78
CA PRO A 53 -9.94 6.52 -1.65
C PRO A 53 -9.77 7.93 -2.24
N TRP A 54 -9.46 8.02 -3.54
CA TRP A 54 -9.01 9.26 -4.18
C TRP A 54 -9.89 10.46 -3.89
N LEU A 55 -11.21 10.29 -3.94
CA LEU A 55 -12.20 11.38 -3.84
C LEU A 55 -12.78 11.56 -2.43
N MET A 56 -12.12 11.03 -1.39
CA MET A 56 -12.65 11.07 -0.02
C MET A 56 -13.10 12.48 0.43
N PRO A 57 -12.32 13.56 0.24
CA PRO A 57 -12.74 14.89 0.69
C PRO A 57 -14.01 15.41 -0.02
N GLU A 58 -14.21 14.99 -1.28
CA GLU A 58 -15.32 15.43 -2.12
C GLU A 58 -16.60 14.61 -1.87
N ARG A 59 -16.45 13.34 -1.51
CA ARG A 59 -17.51 12.33 -1.61
C ARG A 59 -18.05 11.84 -0.29
N LEU A 60 -17.30 11.92 0.80
CA LEU A 60 -17.71 11.39 2.10
C LEU A 60 -17.99 12.50 3.11
N ASN A 61 -19.11 12.41 3.81
CA ASN A 61 -19.39 13.19 5.01
C ASN A 61 -18.62 12.63 6.23
N ARG A 62 -18.74 13.29 7.39
CA ARG A 62 -17.96 12.92 8.58
C ARG A 62 -18.26 11.50 9.08
N ASP A 63 -19.51 11.09 9.09
CA ASP A 63 -19.89 9.75 9.56
C ASP A 63 -19.40 8.67 8.60
N GLU A 64 -19.50 8.92 7.29
CA GLU A 64 -18.99 8.04 6.24
C GLU A 64 -17.47 7.92 6.29
N VAL A 65 -16.74 9.02 6.54
CA VAL A 65 -15.29 9.02 6.75
C VAL A 65 -14.91 8.12 7.94
N ALA A 66 -15.61 8.29 9.08
CA ALA A 66 -15.35 7.49 10.27
C ALA A 66 -15.62 6.00 10.03
N PHE A 67 -16.72 5.67 9.38
CA PHE A 67 -17.08 4.30 9.02
C PHE A 67 -16.03 3.69 8.06
N TYR A 68 -15.70 4.40 7.00
CA TYR A 68 -14.75 3.93 5.97
C TYR A 68 -13.36 3.66 6.57
N LEU A 69 -12.80 4.62 7.30
CA LEU A 69 -11.46 4.49 7.87
C LEU A 69 -11.39 3.39 8.93
N LYS A 70 -12.48 3.20 9.72
CA LYS A 70 -12.56 2.05 10.60
C LYS A 70 -12.53 0.73 9.83
N ARG A 71 -13.28 0.63 8.73
CA ARG A 71 -13.26 -0.59 7.87
C ARG A 71 -11.89 -0.83 7.25
N CYS A 72 -11.18 0.22 6.83
CA CYS A 72 -9.79 0.10 6.35
C CYS A 72 -8.88 -0.45 7.45
N HIS A 73 -8.98 0.08 8.67
CA HIS A 73 -8.22 -0.44 9.81
C HIS A 73 -8.51 -1.93 10.05
N ASP A 74 -9.79 -2.32 10.12
CA ASP A 74 -10.23 -3.69 10.37
C ASP A 74 -9.76 -4.67 9.26
N ALA A 75 -9.61 -4.18 8.03
CA ALA A 75 -9.08 -4.92 6.89
C ALA A 75 -7.53 -4.93 6.82
N GLY A 76 -6.84 -4.26 7.76
CA GLY A 76 -5.39 -4.25 7.88
C GLY A 76 -4.67 -3.16 7.10
N PHE A 77 -5.38 -2.26 6.42
CA PHE A 77 -4.78 -1.11 5.74
C PHE A 77 -4.18 -0.13 6.75
N ASN A 78 -3.04 0.45 6.39
CA ASN A 78 -2.34 1.45 7.20
C ASN A 78 -2.02 2.74 6.44
N VAL A 79 -2.40 2.84 5.18
CA VAL A 79 -2.30 4.08 4.38
C VAL A 79 -3.57 4.27 3.55
N ALA A 80 -4.10 5.49 3.51
CA ALA A 80 -5.16 5.93 2.60
C ALA A 80 -4.62 7.03 1.67
N GLN A 81 -4.58 6.77 0.35
CA GLN A 81 -4.11 7.75 -0.65
C GLN A 81 -5.29 8.59 -1.13
N ILE A 82 -5.26 9.90 -0.91
CA ILE A 82 -6.32 10.82 -1.29
C ILE A 82 -5.82 11.95 -2.21
N GLN A 83 -6.71 12.45 -3.04
CA GLN A 83 -6.52 13.73 -3.73
C GLN A 83 -6.87 14.87 -2.76
N VAL A 84 -5.88 15.68 -2.39
CA VAL A 84 -6.14 16.86 -1.54
C VAL A 84 -7.00 17.88 -2.27
N ILE A 85 -6.65 18.19 -3.52
CA ILE A 85 -7.51 18.95 -4.43
C ILE A 85 -7.51 18.31 -5.82
N ASN A 86 -8.70 18.16 -6.38
CA ASN A 86 -8.95 17.65 -7.74
C ASN A 86 -9.55 18.72 -8.67
N GLY A 87 -9.66 19.94 -8.19
CA GLY A 87 -10.12 21.14 -8.87
C GLY A 87 -9.54 22.42 -8.26
N VAL A 88 -9.59 23.52 -8.98
CA VAL A 88 -9.27 24.86 -8.45
C VAL A 88 -10.43 25.77 -8.88
N PRO A 89 -11.45 25.96 -8.00
CA PRO A 89 -11.62 25.34 -6.67
C PRO A 89 -11.97 23.86 -6.70
N ALA A 90 -11.56 23.08 -5.68
CA ALA A 90 -12.14 21.82 -5.30
C ALA A 90 -13.28 22.07 -4.31
N TYR A 91 -14.28 21.19 -4.27
CA TYR A 91 -15.39 21.28 -3.32
C TYR A 91 -15.42 20.04 -2.42
N ASN A 92 -15.64 20.22 -1.13
CA ASN A 92 -15.91 19.09 -0.26
C ASN A 92 -17.36 18.62 -0.39
N ILE A 93 -17.72 17.53 0.28
CA ILE A 93 -19.08 16.94 0.24
C ILE A 93 -20.18 17.94 0.66
N TYR A 94 -19.84 18.98 1.43
CA TYR A 94 -20.77 20.00 1.88
C TYR A 94 -20.86 21.19 0.91
N GLY A 95 -20.21 21.09 -0.27
CA GLY A 95 -20.21 22.14 -1.28
C GLY A 95 -19.32 23.34 -0.94
N VAL A 96 -18.43 23.22 0.05
CA VAL A 96 -17.53 24.32 0.46
C VAL A 96 -16.25 24.27 -0.39
N PRO A 97 -15.91 25.38 -1.06
CA PRO A 97 -14.74 25.44 -1.95
C PRO A 97 -13.43 25.60 -1.19
N SER A 98 -12.37 25.02 -1.77
CA SER A 98 -10.98 25.13 -1.30
C SER A 98 -10.36 26.48 -1.63
N HIS A 99 -10.78 27.10 -2.74
CA HIS A 99 -10.26 28.35 -3.29
C HIS A 99 -11.41 29.26 -3.77
N ASP A 100 -11.18 30.54 -3.81
CA ASP A 100 -12.08 31.47 -4.48
C ASP A 100 -11.95 31.39 -6.02
N LYS A 101 -12.76 32.18 -6.73
CA LYS A 101 -12.75 32.22 -8.20
C LYS A 101 -11.43 32.77 -8.79
N GLN A 102 -10.63 33.47 -8.00
CA GLN A 102 -9.31 33.97 -8.34
C GLN A 102 -8.17 33.00 -7.99
N GLY A 103 -8.49 31.82 -7.44
CA GLY A 103 -7.54 30.78 -7.05
C GLY A 103 -6.83 31.06 -5.71
N ARG A 104 -7.36 31.94 -4.84
CA ARG A 104 -6.85 32.18 -3.50
C ARG A 104 -7.45 31.21 -2.51
N LEU A 105 -6.64 30.69 -1.60
CA LEU A 105 -7.07 29.76 -0.56
C LEU A 105 -8.17 30.35 0.33
N LEU A 106 -9.24 29.59 0.54
CA LEU A 106 -10.34 29.94 1.46
C LEU A 106 -10.17 29.14 2.75
N THR A 107 -9.54 29.74 3.75
CA THR A 107 -9.15 29.07 5.01
C THR A 107 -10.01 29.46 6.21
N SER A 108 -11.06 30.26 6.01
CA SER A 108 -11.96 30.75 7.06
C SER A 108 -13.42 30.39 6.77
N GLY A 109 -14.24 30.35 7.79
CA GLY A 109 -15.67 30.01 7.73
C GLY A 109 -16.05 29.10 8.91
N ALA A 110 -17.34 28.82 9.06
CA ALA A 110 -17.83 27.97 10.14
C ALA A 110 -17.32 26.51 10.01
N TYR A 111 -17.16 26.03 8.77
CA TYR A 111 -16.56 24.73 8.44
C TYR A 111 -15.98 24.82 7.02
N SER A 112 -14.69 25.11 6.91
CA SER A 112 -14.03 25.27 5.63
C SER A 112 -13.75 23.92 4.94
N TYR A 113 -13.34 23.96 3.66
CA TYR A 113 -12.80 22.79 2.96
C TYR A 113 -11.68 22.10 3.75
N TRP A 114 -10.80 22.92 4.32
CA TRP A 114 -9.61 22.47 5.05
C TRP A 114 -9.94 21.88 6.43
N ASP A 115 -11.02 22.34 7.07
CA ASP A 115 -11.51 21.73 8.33
C ASP A 115 -12.08 20.33 8.08
N HIS A 116 -12.67 20.10 6.89
CA HIS A 116 -13.08 18.76 6.49
C HIS A 116 -11.90 17.84 6.22
N LEU A 117 -10.85 18.37 5.57
CA LEU A 117 -9.60 17.62 5.37
C LEU A 117 -8.91 17.31 6.71
N ASP A 118 -8.90 18.26 7.66
CA ASP A 118 -8.42 18.04 9.04
C ASP A 118 -9.17 16.89 9.70
N TYR A 119 -10.50 16.88 9.60
CA TYR A 119 -11.32 15.81 10.15
C TYR A 119 -10.95 14.44 9.56
N ILE A 120 -10.73 14.34 8.26
CA ILE A 120 -10.28 13.12 7.59
C ILE A 120 -8.94 12.65 8.17
N ILE A 121 -7.96 13.55 8.26
CA ILE A 121 -6.62 13.25 8.77
C ILE A 121 -6.65 12.81 10.24
N ASP A 122 -7.43 13.51 11.08
CA ASP A 122 -7.55 13.19 12.51
C ASP A 122 -8.28 11.86 12.72
N THR A 123 -9.32 11.59 11.93
CA THR A 123 -10.04 10.31 11.96
C THR A 123 -9.15 9.16 11.48
N ALA A 124 -8.33 9.38 10.44
CA ALA A 124 -7.32 8.42 10.02
C ALA A 124 -6.31 8.14 11.13
N ALA A 125 -5.85 9.19 11.83
CA ALA A 125 -4.96 9.05 12.98
C ALA A 125 -5.59 8.23 14.12
N GLN A 126 -6.86 8.45 14.41
CA GLN A 126 -7.58 7.66 15.41
C GLN A 126 -7.62 6.16 15.07
N ASN A 127 -7.60 5.83 13.80
CA ASN A 127 -7.59 4.46 13.28
C ASN A 127 -6.16 3.93 12.96
N GLY A 128 -5.09 4.65 13.30
CA GLY A 128 -3.71 4.21 13.03
C GLY A 128 -3.34 4.22 11.54
N ILE A 129 -4.01 5.03 10.73
CA ILE A 129 -3.85 5.10 9.27
C ILE A 129 -3.10 6.39 8.90
N TYR A 130 -2.06 6.24 8.08
CA TYR A 130 -1.40 7.35 7.40
C TYR A 130 -2.24 7.86 6.23
N VAL A 131 -2.19 9.16 5.99
CA VAL A 131 -2.83 9.77 4.83
C VAL A 131 -1.77 10.13 3.79
N GLY A 132 -1.81 9.44 2.64
CA GLY A 132 -1.02 9.74 1.45
C GLY A 132 -1.67 10.90 0.69
N MET A 133 -1.16 12.11 0.90
CA MET A 133 -1.75 13.35 0.39
C MET A 133 -1.19 13.67 -1.01
N VAL A 134 -1.94 13.34 -2.10
CA VAL A 134 -1.64 13.88 -3.42
C VAL A 134 -2.05 15.36 -3.41
N CYS A 135 -1.07 16.24 -3.22
CA CYS A 135 -1.29 17.66 -2.91
C CYS A 135 -2.18 18.36 -3.95
N ILE A 136 -1.95 18.09 -5.23
CA ILE A 136 -2.76 18.57 -6.35
C ILE A 136 -2.75 17.51 -7.44
N TRP A 137 -3.93 17.18 -7.97
CA TRP A 137 -4.00 16.19 -9.06
C TRP A 137 -3.29 16.69 -10.32
N GLY A 138 -2.43 15.87 -10.89
CA GLY A 138 -1.49 16.26 -11.94
C GLY A 138 -2.14 16.84 -13.20
N GLY A 139 -3.35 16.43 -13.53
CA GLY A 139 -4.13 17.00 -14.62
C GLY A 139 -4.37 18.50 -14.47
N LEU A 140 -4.48 19.01 -13.25
CA LEU A 140 -4.64 20.44 -12.95
C LEU A 140 -3.34 21.22 -13.23
N VAL A 141 -2.20 20.68 -12.84
CA VAL A 141 -0.89 21.27 -13.13
C VAL A 141 -0.65 21.27 -14.65
N LYS A 142 -0.91 20.15 -15.32
CA LYS A 142 -0.85 20.06 -16.78
C LYS A 142 -1.73 21.10 -17.45
N GLY A 143 -2.95 21.29 -16.95
CA GLY A 143 -3.93 22.27 -17.45
C GLY A 143 -3.63 23.74 -17.07
N GLY A 144 -2.53 24.03 -16.36
CA GLY A 144 -2.13 25.39 -16.00
C GLY A 144 -2.91 25.99 -14.83
N LYS A 145 -3.56 25.17 -14.00
CA LYS A 145 -4.31 25.61 -12.82
C LYS A 145 -3.43 25.95 -11.63
N MET A 146 -2.13 25.74 -11.74
CA MET A 146 -1.12 26.10 -10.74
C MET A 146 0.18 26.52 -11.44
N ASN A 147 0.72 27.66 -11.06
CA ASN A 147 2.04 28.14 -11.45
C ASN A 147 3.04 28.01 -10.28
N ILE A 148 4.29 28.39 -10.49
CA ILE A 148 5.37 28.26 -9.48
C ILE A 148 5.05 29.05 -8.21
N GLU A 149 4.58 30.30 -8.31
CA GLU A 149 4.29 31.14 -7.13
C GLU A 149 3.07 30.62 -6.35
N GLN A 150 2.06 30.16 -7.06
CA GLN A 150 0.91 29.50 -6.43
C GLN A 150 1.35 28.18 -5.74
N ALA A 151 2.25 27.40 -6.35
CA ALA A 151 2.78 26.19 -5.76
C ALA A 151 3.55 26.46 -4.46
N LYS A 152 4.36 27.53 -4.40
CA LYS A 152 5.05 27.96 -3.17
C LYS A 152 4.07 28.39 -2.08
N THR A 153 3.08 29.22 -2.43
CA THR A 153 2.04 29.68 -1.49
C THR A 153 1.24 28.50 -0.93
N TYR A 154 0.81 27.61 -1.80
CA TYR A 154 0.05 26.42 -1.46
C TYR A 154 0.87 25.43 -0.62
N GLY A 155 2.12 25.18 -1.00
CA GLY A 155 3.06 24.35 -0.26
C GLY A 155 3.35 24.89 1.14
N THR A 156 3.51 26.21 1.27
CA THR A 156 3.66 26.88 2.58
C THR A 156 2.44 26.66 3.47
N PHE A 157 1.25 26.82 2.90
CA PHE A 157 -0.01 26.59 3.62
C PHE A 157 -0.13 25.13 4.10
N LEU A 158 0.04 24.16 3.19
CA LEU A 158 -0.07 22.73 3.53
C LEU A 158 0.95 22.33 4.59
N ALA A 159 2.21 22.69 4.41
CA ALA A 159 3.27 22.32 5.33
C ALA A 159 3.04 22.89 6.74
N ASN A 160 2.66 24.17 6.85
CA ASN A 160 2.38 24.77 8.14
C ASN A 160 1.16 24.18 8.84
N ARG A 161 0.12 23.78 8.07
CA ARG A 161 -1.08 23.17 8.63
C ARG A 161 -0.85 21.74 9.12
N TYR A 162 -0.01 20.96 8.43
CA TYR A 162 0.06 19.50 8.63
C TYR A 162 1.39 18.98 9.21
N LYS A 163 2.47 19.77 9.29
CA LYS A 163 3.79 19.32 9.76
C LYS A 163 3.81 18.70 11.16
N ASN A 164 2.82 18.97 12.00
CA ASN A 164 2.72 18.43 13.35
C ASN A 164 1.71 17.27 13.49
N ARG A 165 1.03 16.89 12.39
CA ARG A 165 0.16 15.70 12.35
C ARG A 165 1.03 14.46 12.17
N PRO A 166 0.89 13.38 12.96
CA PRO A 166 1.85 12.26 12.93
C PRO A 166 1.72 11.36 11.71
N ASN A 167 0.62 11.46 10.96
CA ASN A 167 0.17 10.47 9.99
C ASN A 167 0.11 11.00 8.55
N ILE A 168 1.02 11.88 8.16
CA ILE A 168 1.08 12.44 6.80
C ILE A 168 2.18 11.76 5.98
N ILE A 169 1.90 11.53 4.70
CA ILE A 169 2.87 11.19 3.65
C ILE A 169 2.57 12.08 2.45
N TRP A 170 3.57 12.82 1.97
CA TRP A 170 3.39 13.76 0.87
C TRP A 170 3.53 13.09 -0.49
N PHE A 171 2.61 13.39 -1.40
CA PHE A 171 2.68 12.96 -2.79
C PHE A 171 2.63 14.15 -3.72
N MET A 172 3.59 14.19 -4.65
CA MET A 172 3.55 15.02 -5.84
C MET A 172 2.95 14.24 -7.00
N GLY A 173 2.66 14.87 -8.11
CA GLY A 173 2.16 14.21 -9.32
C GLY A 173 0.65 13.99 -9.33
N GLY A 174 0.21 12.78 -9.63
CA GLY A 174 -1.20 12.41 -9.82
C GLY A 174 -1.51 12.11 -11.29
N ASP A 175 -1.17 10.89 -11.72
CA ASP A 175 -1.45 10.34 -13.06
C ASP A 175 -0.89 11.15 -14.24
N VAL A 176 0.27 11.79 -14.03
CA VAL A 176 0.98 12.53 -15.10
C VAL A 176 2.47 12.16 -15.14
N PRO A 177 3.12 12.26 -16.31
CA PRO A 177 4.58 12.16 -16.41
C PRO A 177 5.27 13.28 -15.60
N GLY A 178 6.43 12.96 -15.04
CA GLY A 178 7.18 13.88 -14.20
C GLY A 178 7.86 15.05 -14.97
N ASP A 179 7.92 14.96 -16.30
CA ASP A 179 8.42 16.03 -17.18
C ASP A 179 7.32 17.03 -17.62
N VAL A 180 6.10 16.85 -17.14
CA VAL A 180 5.00 17.81 -17.34
C VAL A 180 5.09 18.89 -16.28
N LYS A 181 5.59 20.08 -16.62
CA LYS A 181 5.79 21.23 -15.74
C LYS A 181 6.56 20.86 -14.45
N PRO A 182 7.74 20.24 -14.56
CA PRO A 182 8.51 19.76 -13.43
C PRO A 182 8.83 20.88 -12.43
N GLU A 183 9.02 22.11 -12.90
CA GLU A 183 9.30 23.28 -12.08
C GLU A 183 8.20 23.61 -11.04
N VAL A 184 6.95 23.27 -11.34
CA VAL A 184 5.82 23.46 -10.42
C VAL A 184 5.90 22.43 -9.28
N TYR A 185 6.17 21.15 -9.61
CA TYR A 185 6.32 20.10 -8.60
C TYR A 185 7.58 20.33 -7.75
N GLU A 186 8.68 20.76 -8.34
CA GLU A 186 9.90 21.10 -7.59
C GLU A 186 9.64 22.27 -6.63
N ALA A 187 8.94 23.31 -7.07
CA ALA A 187 8.58 24.43 -6.21
C ALA A 187 7.71 23.99 -5.03
N LEU A 188 6.67 23.18 -5.30
CA LEU A 188 5.77 22.65 -4.28
C LEU A 188 6.51 21.75 -3.28
N ALA A 189 7.24 20.76 -3.78
CA ALA A 189 7.95 19.78 -2.96
C ALA A 189 9.06 20.41 -2.10
N ASN A 190 9.90 21.28 -2.71
CA ASN A 190 10.97 21.95 -1.98
C ASN A 190 10.41 22.91 -0.92
N THR A 191 9.29 23.60 -1.20
CA THR A 191 8.64 24.47 -0.22
C THR A 191 8.13 23.65 0.96
N ILE A 192 7.40 22.54 0.71
CA ILE A 192 6.93 21.66 1.78
C ILE A 192 8.13 21.12 2.60
N LYS A 193 9.14 20.57 1.96
CA LYS A 193 10.33 20.01 2.63
C LYS A 193 11.17 21.08 3.36
N SER A 194 11.08 22.35 2.98
CA SER A 194 11.77 23.43 3.72
C SER A 194 11.14 23.68 5.10
N ILE A 195 9.84 23.46 5.23
CA ILE A 195 9.02 23.73 6.43
C ILE A 195 8.78 22.44 7.23
N ASP A 196 8.42 21.37 6.56
CA ASP A 196 8.12 20.06 7.15
C ASP A 196 9.33 19.12 7.05
N LYS A 197 9.94 18.81 8.19
CA LYS A 197 11.07 17.89 8.34
C LYS A 197 10.64 16.53 8.91
N ASN A 198 9.34 16.31 9.08
CA ASN A 198 8.83 15.14 9.78
C ASN A 198 8.37 14.03 8.84
N HIS A 199 7.94 14.38 7.62
CA HIS A 199 7.22 13.45 6.77
C HIS A 199 7.98 13.09 5.51
N ILE A 200 7.86 11.83 5.11
CA ILE A 200 8.41 11.33 3.85
C ILE A 200 7.57 11.79 2.66
N MET A 201 8.20 11.85 1.49
CA MET A 201 7.60 12.38 0.27
C MET A 201 7.93 11.51 -0.94
N THR A 202 6.97 11.39 -1.85
CA THR A 202 7.11 10.69 -3.13
C THR A 202 6.40 11.41 -4.28
N TYR A 203 6.40 10.79 -5.46
CA TYR A 203 5.72 11.27 -6.67
C TYR A 203 4.88 10.16 -7.28
N HIS A 204 3.59 10.39 -7.50
CA HIS A 204 2.66 9.50 -8.17
C HIS A 204 2.74 9.70 -9.70
N PRO A 205 3.34 8.77 -10.45
CA PRO A 205 3.52 8.91 -11.89
C PRO A 205 2.25 8.51 -12.65
N ARG A 206 2.27 8.73 -13.95
CA ARG A 206 1.30 8.16 -14.88
C ARG A 206 1.43 6.64 -14.97
N GLY A 207 0.32 5.98 -15.35
CA GLY A 207 0.26 4.54 -15.60
C GLY A 207 1.40 4.02 -16.46
N ARG A 208 1.97 2.89 -16.03
CA ARG A 208 3.11 2.19 -16.65
C ARG A 208 4.45 2.94 -16.63
N TYR A 209 4.59 3.86 -15.66
CA TYR A 209 5.85 4.56 -15.41
C TYR A 209 6.27 4.43 -13.95
N THR A 210 7.56 4.52 -13.73
CA THR A 210 8.16 4.75 -12.42
C THR A 210 8.53 6.23 -12.23
N SER A 211 8.35 6.75 -11.02
CA SER A 211 8.79 8.11 -10.66
C SER A 211 10.31 8.30 -10.80
N ALA A 212 11.07 7.20 -10.73
CA ALA A 212 12.53 7.22 -10.84
C ALA A 212 13.02 7.75 -12.19
N LYS A 213 12.23 7.58 -13.25
CA LYS A 213 12.53 8.09 -14.59
C LYS A 213 12.85 9.60 -14.59
N TRP A 214 12.16 10.36 -13.76
CA TRP A 214 12.31 11.83 -13.71
C TRP A 214 12.95 12.32 -12.41
N TRP A 215 12.69 11.62 -11.29
CA TRP A 215 12.95 12.12 -9.95
C TRP A 215 13.99 11.31 -9.16
N SER A 216 14.76 10.42 -9.80
CA SER A 216 15.76 9.59 -9.10
C SER A 216 16.78 10.41 -8.29
N LYS A 217 17.18 11.59 -8.79
CA LYS A 217 18.12 12.49 -8.15
C LYS A 217 17.48 13.61 -7.31
N ALA A 218 16.16 13.68 -7.26
CA ALA A 218 15.46 14.69 -6.50
C ALA A 218 15.69 14.50 -4.99
N LYS A 219 16.20 15.53 -4.32
CA LYS A 219 16.52 15.48 -2.88
C LYS A 219 15.28 15.44 -1.99
N TRP A 220 14.16 15.96 -2.48
CA TRP A 220 12.89 15.97 -1.76
C TRP A 220 12.18 14.60 -1.77
N LEU A 221 12.52 13.71 -2.72
CA LEU A 221 11.87 12.41 -2.89
C LEU A 221 12.57 11.34 -2.04
N ASP A 222 11.85 10.78 -1.07
CA ASP A 222 12.38 9.77 -0.15
C ASP A 222 12.26 8.34 -0.71
N PHE A 223 11.17 8.02 -1.42
CA PHE A 223 10.93 6.72 -2.02
C PHE A 223 10.26 6.86 -3.39
N HIS A 224 10.42 5.85 -4.22
CA HIS A 224 9.81 5.80 -5.54
C HIS A 224 8.47 5.11 -5.54
N THR A 225 7.55 5.59 -6.37
CA THR A 225 6.35 4.87 -6.73
C THR A 225 6.33 4.58 -8.23
N PHE A 226 5.62 3.54 -8.60
CA PHE A 226 5.19 3.29 -9.96
C PHE A 226 3.69 3.03 -10.00
N GLN A 227 3.12 3.10 -11.19
CA GLN A 227 1.74 2.73 -11.45
C GLN A 227 1.74 1.63 -12.50
N SER A 228 1.49 0.38 -12.11
CA SER A 228 1.44 -0.73 -13.05
C SER A 228 0.18 -0.68 -13.93
N GLY A 229 -0.89 -0.09 -13.43
CA GLY A 229 -2.08 0.28 -14.20
C GLY A 229 -3.06 -0.87 -14.40
N HIS A 230 -4.01 -0.68 -15.34
CA HIS A 230 -5.25 -1.47 -15.42
C HIS A 230 -5.36 -2.31 -16.70
N ARG A 231 -4.25 -2.59 -17.39
CA ARG A 231 -4.23 -3.33 -18.66
C ARG A 231 -3.59 -4.70 -18.48
N LYS A 232 -4.15 -5.68 -19.17
CA LYS A 232 -3.60 -7.03 -19.25
C LYS A 232 -2.52 -7.15 -20.33
N TYR A 233 -1.86 -8.30 -20.37
CA TYR A 233 -0.95 -8.67 -21.45
C TYR A 233 -1.58 -8.41 -22.82
N ASN A 234 -0.78 -7.94 -23.76
CA ASN A 234 -1.16 -7.61 -25.14
C ASN A 234 -2.15 -6.43 -25.31
N GLN A 235 -2.52 -5.74 -24.24
CA GLN A 235 -3.26 -4.49 -24.35
C GLN A 235 -2.29 -3.31 -24.49
N ARG A 236 -2.15 -2.82 -25.73
CA ARG A 236 -1.34 -1.63 -26.01
C ARG A 236 -2.02 -0.37 -25.50
N MET A 237 -1.23 0.58 -25.04
CA MET A 237 -1.69 1.96 -24.84
C MET A 237 -1.98 2.55 -26.20
N GLY A 238 -3.01 3.41 -26.32
CA GLY A 238 -3.36 4.06 -27.57
C GLY A 238 -2.25 4.96 -28.12
N ASN A 239 -2.32 5.32 -29.40
CA ASN A 239 -1.30 6.12 -30.10
C ASN A 239 -1.00 7.50 -29.47
N LYS A 240 -1.83 7.96 -28.56
CA LYS A 240 -1.65 9.22 -27.80
C LYS A 240 -0.90 9.04 -26.49
N ASP A 241 -0.64 7.81 -26.10
CA ASP A 241 0.08 7.51 -24.88
C ASP A 241 1.59 7.61 -25.15
N TYR A 242 2.33 8.01 -24.11
CA TYR A 242 3.78 8.13 -24.17
C TYR A 242 4.43 6.81 -24.59
N PRO A 243 5.64 6.87 -25.19
CA PRO A 243 6.33 5.65 -25.58
C PRO A 243 6.40 4.72 -24.38
N ILE A 244 5.93 3.50 -24.63
CA ILE A 244 5.78 2.46 -23.63
C ILE A 244 7.17 2.15 -23.08
N PRO A 245 7.42 2.28 -21.79
CA PRO A 245 8.64 1.75 -21.20
C PRO A 245 8.67 0.23 -21.41
N ASP A 246 9.83 -0.38 -21.34
CA ASP A 246 10.04 -1.81 -21.61
C ASP A 246 9.13 -2.74 -20.78
N ASN A 247 8.53 -2.24 -19.70
CA ASN A 247 7.59 -2.94 -18.83
C ASN A 247 6.15 -2.54 -19.12
N THR A 248 5.55 -3.10 -20.14
CA THR A 248 4.26 -2.65 -20.65
C THR A 248 3.11 -3.57 -20.31
N GLU A 249 3.43 -4.68 -19.70
CA GLU A 249 2.51 -5.77 -19.47
C GLU A 249 2.11 -5.84 -18.00
N GLU A 250 1.46 -6.90 -17.60
CA GLU A 250 1.06 -7.13 -16.20
C GLU A 250 2.22 -7.49 -15.26
N ASP A 251 3.44 -7.65 -15.78
CA ASP A 251 4.65 -8.02 -15.03
C ASP A 251 5.12 -6.88 -14.12
N ASN A 252 4.31 -6.51 -13.12
CA ASN A 252 4.61 -5.36 -12.25
C ASN A 252 5.86 -5.53 -11.39
N TRP A 253 6.34 -6.75 -11.19
CA TRP A 253 7.64 -7.03 -10.57
C TRP A 253 8.81 -6.40 -11.36
N MET A 254 8.70 -6.26 -12.68
CA MET A 254 9.72 -5.63 -13.53
C MET A 254 9.88 -4.13 -13.24
N TYR A 255 8.83 -3.46 -12.77
CA TYR A 255 8.93 -2.04 -12.38
C TYR A 255 9.86 -1.85 -11.18
N VAL A 256 9.96 -2.83 -10.29
CA VAL A 256 10.90 -2.78 -9.16
C VAL A 256 12.33 -2.78 -9.69
N ASP A 257 12.69 -3.74 -10.54
CA ASP A 257 14.03 -3.85 -11.14
C ASP A 257 14.36 -2.60 -11.98
N SER A 258 13.43 -2.16 -12.82
CA SER A 258 13.59 -0.96 -13.64
C SER A 258 13.77 0.29 -12.80
N THR A 259 13.07 0.40 -11.66
CA THR A 259 13.23 1.53 -10.75
C THR A 259 14.60 1.51 -10.09
N TRP A 260 15.10 0.35 -9.68
CA TRP A 260 16.41 0.22 -9.04
C TRP A 260 17.61 0.34 -10.03
N ALA A 261 17.35 0.29 -11.34
CA ALA A 261 18.35 0.65 -12.34
C ALA A 261 18.75 2.14 -12.23
N TYR A 262 17.82 3.01 -11.79
CA TYR A 262 18.11 4.41 -11.48
C TYR A 262 18.82 4.53 -10.13
N LYS A 263 19.77 5.47 -10.03
CA LYS A 263 20.57 5.70 -8.81
C LYS A 263 20.33 7.12 -8.26
N PRO A 264 20.39 7.32 -6.94
CA PRO A 264 20.59 6.31 -5.88
C PRO A 264 19.40 5.35 -5.74
N ILE A 265 19.65 4.15 -5.20
CA ILE A 265 18.57 3.22 -4.83
C ILE A 265 17.72 3.84 -3.73
N LYS A 266 16.39 3.72 -3.86
CA LYS A 266 15.40 4.12 -2.86
C LYS A 266 14.32 3.03 -2.76
N PRO A 267 13.53 2.97 -1.68
CA PRO A 267 12.38 2.08 -1.60
C PRO A 267 11.44 2.27 -2.79
N VAL A 268 10.75 1.22 -3.18
CA VAL A 268 9.86 1.19 -4.35
C VAL A 268 8.48 0.68 -3.93
N LEU A 269 7.43 1.27 -4.48
CA LEU A 269 6.04 0.92 -4.18
C LEU A 269 5.19 0.95 -5.46
N ASP A 270 4.36 -0.08 -5.69
CA ASP A 270 3.24 0.01 -6.63
C ASP A 270 2.12 0.82 -5.97
N ALA A 271 1.96 2.08 -6.38
CA ALA A 271 1.01 3.01 -5.77
C ALA A 271 -0.36 2.97 -6.46
N GLU A 272 -0.44 2.36 -7.65
CA GLU A 272 -1.69 2.17 -8.38
C GLU A 272 -1.59 0.96 -9.34
N PRO A 273 -1.83 -0.26 -8.84
CA PRO A 273 -1.98 -1.46 -9.66
C PRO A 273 -3.38 -1.52 -10.30
N SER A 274 -3.72 -2.63 -10.92
CA SER A 274 -5.10 -2.89 -11.34
C SER A 274 -6.03 -2.95 -10.12
N TYR A 275 -7.20 -2.30 -10.24
CA TYR A 275 -8.20 -2.26 -9.16
C TYR A 275 -9.17 -3.43 -9.28
N GLU A 276 -9.64 -3.93 -8.13
CA GLU A 276 -10.72 -4.90 -8.09
C GLU A 276 -12.00 -4.29 -8.70
N GLU A 277 -12.73 -5.08 -9.49
CA GLU A 277 -13.97 -4.68 -10.16
C GLU A 277 -13.86 -3.47 -11.10
N ILE A 278 -12.63 -3.10 -11.55
CA ILE A 278 -12.46 -2.18 -12.67
C ILE A 278 -12.37 -2.99 -13.98
N PRO A 279 -12.89 -2.46 -15.12
CA PRO A 279 -12.76 -3.16 -16.40
C PRO A 279 -11.31 -3.42 -16.79
N ILE A 280 -11.04 -4.61 -17.32
CA ILE A 280 -9.75 -4.96 -17.90
C ILE A 280 -9.48 -4.04 -19.09
N GLY A 281 -8.48 -3.16 -18.98
CA GLY A 281 -8.19 -2.14 -19.99
C GLY A 281 -8.81 -0.77 -19.70
N LEU A 282 -9.55 -0.63 -18.60
CA LEU A 282 -10.07 0.60 -18.02
C LEU A 282 -11.33 1.16 -18.71
N HIS A 283 -11.37 1.22 -20.06
CA HIS A 283 -12.34 2.05 -20.78
C HIS A 283 -13.58 1.31 -21.28
N ASP A 284 -13.53 0.00 -21.45
CA ASP A 284 -14.69 -0.81 -21.80
C ASP A 284 -14.71 -2.13 -21.01
N ASN A 285 -15.87 -2.75 -20.90
CA ASN A 285 -16.06 -3.96 -20.11
C ASN A 285 -16.10 -5.26 -20.93
N LYS A 286 -15.68 -5.23 -22.21
CA LYS A 286 -15.75 -6.40 -23.11
C LYS A 286 -14.89 -7.56 -22.66
N LEU A 287 -13.78 -7.27 -21.98
CA LEU A 287 -12.85 -8.27 -21.45
C LEU A 287 -13.18 -8.70 -20.01
N GLY A 288 -14.27 -8.18 -19.44
CA GLY A 288 -14.63 -8.41 -18.05
C GLY A 288 -13.90 -7.46 -17.09
N TYR A 289 -13.78 -7.89 -15.87
CA TYR A 289 -13.29 -7.08 -14.74
C TYR A 289 -12.18 -7.80 -13.98
N TRP A 290 -11.25 -7.04 -13.42
CA TRP A 290 -10.23 -7.60 -12.53
C TRP A 290 -10.88 -8.18 -11.27
N LYS A 291 -10.42 -9.35 -10.86
CA LYS A 291 -10.96 -10.10 -9.71
C LYS A 291 -9.99 -10.07 -8.53
N ALA A 292 -10.45 -10.53 -7.37
CA ALA A 292 -9.64 -10.65 -6.16
C ALA A 292 -8.32 -11.40 -6.37
N CYS A 293 -8.33 -12.53 -7.09
CA CYS A 293 -7.11 -13.29 -7.39
C CYS A 293 -6.11 -12.48 -8.25
N ASP A 294 -6.60 -11.65 -9.16
CA ASP A 294 -5.75 -10.81 -9.99
C ASP A 294 -5.08 -9.71 -9.17
N VAL A 295 -5.83 -8.99 -8.31
CA VAL A 295 -5.25 -7.95 -7.47
C VAL A 295 -4.30 -8.53 -6.43
N ARG A 296 -4.54 -9.76 -5.92
CA ARG A 296 -3.56 -10.49 -5.11
C ARG A 296 -2.29 -10.78 -5.90
N ARG A 297 -2.39 -11.24 -7.15
CA ARG A 297 -1.24 -11.46 -8.02
C ARG A 297 -0.37 -10.21 -8.17
N TYR A 298 -0.97 -9.05 -8.44
CA TYR A 298 -0.25 -7.78 -8.48
C TYR A 298 0.47 -7.49 -7.16
N ALA A 299 -0.20 -7.72 -6.03
CA ALA A 299 0.36 -7.49 -4.71
C ALA A 299 1.58 -8.39 -4.43
N TYR A 300 1.42 -9.70 -4.59
CA TYR A 300 2.52 -10.65 -4.36
C TYR A 300 3.67 -10.48 -5.35
N TRP A 301 3.40 -10.23 -6.62
CA TRP A 301 4.45 -10.05 -7.61
C TRP A 301 5.31 -8.82 -7.33
N SER A 302 4.72 -7.67 -7.05
CA SER A 302 5.49 -6.46 -6.74
C SER A 302 6.28 -6.59 -5.43
N VAL A 303 5.65 -7.13 -4.38
CA VAL A 303 6.28 -7.28 -3.07
C VAL A 303 7.41 -8.32 -3.11
N PHE A 304 7.20 -9.47 -3.75
CA PHE A 304 8.23 -10.51 -3.88
C PHE A 304 9.32 -10.07 -4.87
N GLY A 305 9.02 -9.16 -5.80
CA GLY A 305 10.00 -8.45 -6.61
C GLY A 305 10.87 -7.45 -5.84
N GLY A 306 10.48 -7.09 -4.60
CA GLY A 306 11.28 -6.24 -3.72
C GLY A 306 10.60 -4.94 -3.26
N SER A 307 9.35 -4.65 -3.66
CA SER A 307 8.61 -3.48 -3.19
C SER A 307 8.51 -3.46 -1.66
N CYS A 308 8.49 -2.25 -1.09
CA CYS A 308 8.37 -2.03 0.36
C CYS A 308 6.94 -2.21 0.90
N GLY A 309 6.01 -2.58 0.02
CA GLY A 309 4.61 -2.81 0.32
C GLY A 309 3.77 -2.83 -0.96
N HIS A 310 2.46 -2.63 -0.81
CA HIS A 310 1.50 -2.63 -1.91
C HIS A 310 0.36 -1.66 -1.64
N THR A 311 -0.22 -1.09 -2.69
CA THR A 311 -1.45 -0.31 -2.61
C THR A 311 -2.55 -1.06 -3.34
N TYR A 312 -3.63 -1.34 -2.66
CA TYR A 312 -4.86 -1.90 -3.22
C TYR A 312 -5.77 -0.79 -3.72
N GLY A 313 -6.61 -1.08 -4.69
CA GLY A 313 -7.71 -0.21 -5.11
C GLY A 313 -8.92 -1.01 -5.56
N HIS A 314 -10.08 -0.35 -5.49
CA HIS A 314 -11.36 -0.89 -5.93
C HIS A 314 -12.12 0.14 -6.75
N ASN A 315 -12.75 -0.27 -7.86
CA ASN A 315 -13.47 0.63 -8.77
C ASN A 315 -14.52 1.50 -8.05
N ALA A 316 -15.31 0.90 -7.17
CA ALA A 316 -16.36 1.63 -6.45
C ALA A 316 -15.81 2.55 -5.36
N ILE A 317 -14.71 2.14 -4.68
CA ILE A 317 -14.15 2.89 -3.55
C ILE A 317 -13.35 4.09 -4.07
N MET A 318 -12.58 3.94 -5.13
CA MET A 318 -11.73 5.01 -5.64
C MET A 318 -12.52 6.28 -6.01
N GLN A 319 -13.78 6.13 -6.38
CA GLN A 319 -14.71 7.20 -6.75
C GLN A 319 -15.87 7.39 -5.74
N PHE A 320 -15.93 6.58 -4.70
CA PHE A 320 -17.04 6.50 -3.73
C PHE A 320 -18.40 6.47 -4.43
N TYR A 321 -18.53 5.53 -5.39
CA TYR A 321 -19.76 5.40 -6.16
C TYR A 321 -20.94 5.06 -5.25
N ARG A 322 -22.03 5.78 -5.45
CA ARG A 322 -23.34 5.54 -4.83
C ARG A 322 -24.44 5.79 -5.85
N GLU A 323 -25.61 5.25 -5.58
CA GLU A 323 -26.78 5.51 -6.42
C GLU A 323 -27.04 7.01 -6.58
N GLY A 324 -27.43 7.41 -7.78
CA GLY A 324 -27.64 8.82 -8.14
C GLY A 324 -26.38 9.55 -8.63
N TYR A 325 -25.17 8.99 -8.49
CA TYR A 325 -23.95 9.50 -9.13
C TYR A 325 -23.67 8.74 -10.42
N GLY A 326 -23.22 9.44 -11.45
CA GLY A 326 -22.79 8.79 -12.69
C GLY A 326 -21.55 7.92 -12.42
N PRO A 327 -21.62 6.59 -12.70
CA PRO A 327 -20.47 5.72 -12.45
C PRO A 327 -19.38 5.95 -13.49
N ALA A 328 -18.13 6.17 -13.04
CA ALA A 328 -16.96 6.06 -13.90
C ALA A 328 -16.59 4.58 -14.08
N TYR A 329 -15.93 4.27 -15.20
CA TYR A 329 -15.34 2.94 -15.48
C TYR A 329 -16.31 1.77 -15.26
N HIS A 330 -17.57 1.91 -15.72
CA HIS A 330 -18.58 0.84 -15.63
C HIS A 330 -18.73 0.24 -14.22
N CYS A 331 -18.66 1.07 -13.18
CA CYS A 331 -18.82 0.64 -11.80
C CYS A 331 -20.20 0.00 -11.57
N LYS A 332 -20.26 -1.13 -10.86
CA LYS A 332 -21.46 -1.98 -10.76
C LYS A 332 -22.12 -1.95 -9.38
N LYS A 333 -21.41 -1.59 -8.35
CA LYS A 333 -21.86 -1.65 -6.95
C LYS A 333 -21.46 -0.39 -6.20
N THR A 334 -22.13 -0.13 -5.09
CA THR A 334 -21.80 1.00 -4.23
C THR A 334 -20.46 0.78 -3.51
N TRP A 335 -19.86 1.88 -3.05
CA TRP A 335 -18.60 1.79 -2.29
C TRP A 335 -18.76 1.04 -0.96
N THR A 336 -19.96 1.11 -0.35
CA THR A 336 -20.26 0.40 0.90
C THR A 336 -20.31 -1.12 0.71
N GLU A 337 -20.88 -1.60 -0.41
CA GLU A 337 -20.84 -3.01 -0.79
C GLU A 337 -19.41 -3.49 -1.08
N ALA A 338 -18.63 -2.66 -1.77
CA ALA A 338 -17.25 -2.96 -2.13
C ALA A 338 -16.32 -3.20 -0.93
N LEU A 339 -16.62 -2.63 0.24
CA LEU A 339 -15.85 -2.88 1.48
C LEU A 339 -15.90 -4.34 1.97
N TYR A 340 -16.79 -5.14 1.42
CA TYR A 340 -16.94 -6.57 1.72
C TYR A 340 -16.42 -7.47 0.61
N ASP A 341 -15.89 -6.89 -0.48
CA ASP A 341 -15.33 -7.66 -1.57
C ASP A 341 -14.05 -8.41 -1.12
N PRO A 342 -13.77 -9.57 -1.73
CA PRO A 342 -12.71 -10.44 -1.27
C PRO A 342 -11.32 -9.76 -1.28
N GLY A 343 -10.95 -9.06 -2.36
CA GLY A 343 -9.62 -8.44 -2.46
C GLY A 343 -9.37 -7.43 -1.35
N PHE A 344 -10.35 -6.57 -1.03
CA PHE A 344 -10.26 -5.62 0.08
C PHE A 344 -9.91 -6.30 1.41
N ASN A 345 -10.52 -7.46 1.70
CA ASN A 345 -10.36 -8.15 2.97
C ASN A 345 -9.16 -9.13 3.01
N GLN A 346 -8.55 -9.44 1.86
CA GLN A 346 -7.50 -10.45 1.72
C GLN A 346 -6.08 -9.88 1.69
N MET A 347 -5.91 -8.59 1.39
CA MET A 347 -4.58 -7.96 1.33
C MET A 347 -3.80 -8.05 2.64
N LYS A 348 -4.48 -8.14 3.78
CA LYS A 348 -3.86 -8.32 5.10
C LYS A 348 -2.97 -9.55 5.18
N TYR A 349 -3.30 -10.65 4.48
CA TYR A 349 -2.53 -11.89 4.54
C TYR A 349 -1.12 -11.71 3.97
N LEU A 350 -0.95 -10.91 2.91
CA LEU A 350 0.37 -10.54 2.42
C LEU A 350 1.17 -9.74 3.47
N LYS A 351 0.55 -8.73 4.08
CA LYS A 351 1.21 -7.92 5.12
C LYS A 351 1.62 -8.80 6.32
N HIS A 352 0.72 -9.66 6.78
CA HIS A 352 0.99 -10.59 7.87
C HIS A 352 2.16 -11.52 7.53
N LEU A 353 2.12 -12.14 6.34
CA LEU A 353 3.21 -12.99 5.86
C LEU A 353 4.55 -12.26 5.89
N MET A 354 4.61 -11.06 5.32
CA MET A 354 5.86 -10.32 5.22
C MET A 354 6.43 -9.88 6.57
N LEU A 355 5.56 -9.57 7.54
CA LEU A 355 5.95 -9.17 8.89
C LEU A 355 6.23 -10.36 9.83
N SER A 356 5.95 -11.59 9.40
CA SER A 356 6.25 -12.80 10.16
C SER A 356 7.72 -13.27 10.04
N PHE A 357 8.52 -12.61 9.19
CA PHE A 357 9.90 -12.99 8.93
C PHE A 357 10.85 -11.79 9.07
N PRO A 358 12.17 -12.01 9.26
CA PRO A 358 13.16 -10.94 9.27
C PRO A 358 13.05 -10.07 8.02
N PHE A 359 12.49 -8.86 8.18
CA PHE A 359 11.96 -8.06 7.07
C PHE A 359 13.06 -7.43 6.19
N PHE A 360 14.11 -6.89 6.83
CA PHE A 360 15.10 -6.05 6.14
C PHE A 360 16.14 -6.85 5.35
N GLU A 361 16.32 -8.13 5.65
CA GLU A 361 17.24 -8.99 4.88
C GLU A 361 16.62 -9.57 3.62
N ARG A 362 15.34 -9.34 3.42
CA ARG A 362 14.57 -9.86 2.28
C ARG A 362 15.12 -9.39 0.95
N VAL A 363 15.34 -10.35 0.04
CA VAL A 363 15.75 -10.10 -1.35
C VAL A 363 14.87 -10.89 -2.31
N ALA A 364 14.54 -10.30 -3.47
CA ALA A 364 13.99 -11.04 -4.59
C ALA A 364 15.06 -11.98 -5.13
N ASP A 365 14.77 -13.27 -5.23
CA ASP A 365 15.73 -14.25 -5.75
C ASP A 365 15.04 -15.33 -6.58
N GLN A 366 15.00 -15.10 -7.90
CA GLN A 366 14.38 -16.05 -8.83
C GLN A 366 15.25 -17.28 -9.08
N SER A 367 16.53 -17.29 -8.65
CA SER A 367 17.43 -18.44 -8.81
C SER A 367 17.05 -19.65 -7.98
N VAL A 368 16.11 -19.47 -7.03
CA VAL A 368 15.55 -20.59 -6.22
C VAL A 368 14.54 -21.41 -7.00
N VAL A 369 13.96 -20.87 -8.08
CA VAL A 369 12.97 -21.53 -8.94
C VAL A 369 13.64 -22.06 -10.19
N LEU A 370 13.73 -23.36 -10.37
CA LEU A 370 14.50 -23.98 -11.46
C LEU A 370 13.68 -24.20 -12.74
N ASP A 371 12.37 -24.09 -12.67
CA ASP A 371 11.43 -24.30 -13.78
C ASP A 371 10.50 -23.08 -13.96
N ASN A 372 11.02 -21.87 -13.81
CA ASN A 372 10.18 -20.68 -13.79
C ASN A 372 9.45 -20.49 -15.13
N GLY A 373 8.15 -20.16 -15.04
CA GLY A 373 7.29 -19.84 -16.17
C GLY A 373 7.35 -18.36 -16.55
N LYS A 374 6.51 -18.01 -17.51
CA LYS A 374 6.27 -16.62 -17.98
C LYS A 374 4.83 -16.23 -17.73
N GLN A 375 4.57 -14.92 -17.68
CA GLN A 375 3.22 -14.39 -17.47
C GLN A 375 2.56 -15.05 -16.24
N TYR A 376 1.34 -15.54 -16.37
CA TYR A 376 0.59 -16.14 -15.26
C TYR A 376 1.24 -17.39 -14.66
N GLU A 377 2.09 -18.08 -15.42
CA GLU A 377 2.86 -19.25 -14.95
C GLU A 377 4.13 -18.88 -14.18
N ARG A 378 4.44 -17.59 -14.05
CA ARG A 378 5.59 -17.12 -13.29
C ARG A 378 5.41 -17.41 -11.82
N LEU A 379 6.42 -18.02 -11.21
CA LEU A 379 6.60 -18.15 -9.77
C LEU A 379 7.43 -16.96 -9.29
N ALA A 380 6.87 -16.15 -8.39
CA ALA A 380 7.61 -15.04 -7.79
C ALA A 380 8.25 -15.49 -6.48
N ALA A 381 9.57 -15.32 -6.36
CA ALA A 381 10.32 -15.79 -5.21
C ALA A 381 11.04 -14.65 -4.48
N THR A 382 10.95 -14.68 -3.15
CA THR A 382 11.70 -13.81 -2.25
C THR A 382 12.23 -14.62 -1.07
N ARG A 383 13.37 -14.23 -0.48
CA ARG A 383 13.94 -14.93 0.65
C ARG A 383 14.74 -14.02 1.58
N GLY A 384 14.93 -14.45 2.82
CA GLY A 384 15.98 -14.03 3.71
C GLY A 384 17.12 -15.04 3.76
N ASN A 385 17.85 -15.06 4.85
CA ASN A 385 18.97 -16.00 5.06
C ASN A 385 18.44 -17.42 5.39
N ASP A 386 17.33 -17.51 6.11
CA ASP A 386 16.80 -18.75 6.70
C ASP A 386 15.33 -19.01 6.37
N TYR A 387 14.74 -18.21 5.50
CA TYR A 387 13.37 -18.42 4.98
C TYR A 387 13.30 -18.16 3.48
N LEU A 388 12.34 -18.80 2.81
CA LEU A 388 12.04 -18.72 1.40
C LEU A 388 10.52 -18.68 1.20
N LEU A 389 10.03 -17.72 0.42
CA LEU A 389 8.62 -17.54 0.07
C LEU A 389 8.48 -17.56 -1.45
N ILE A 390 7.57 -18.39 -1.97
CA ILE A 390 7.32 -18.51 -3.41
C ILE A 390 5.82 -18.38 -3.67
N TYR A 391 5.42 -17.30 -4.30
CA TYR A 391 4.05 -17.10 -4.74
C TYR A 391 3.79 -17.80 -6.07
N ASN A 392 2.69 -18.53 -6.13
CA ASN A 392 2.24 -19.32 -7.27
C ASN A 392 0.77 -18.97 -7.58
N TYR A 393 0.57 -18.25 -8.67
CA TYR A 393 -0.76 -17.78 -9.07
C TYR A 393 -1.64 -18.90 -9.62
N THR A 394 -1.08 -19.83 -10.39
CA THR A 394 -1.83 -20.89 -11.09
C THR A 394 -1.85 -22.21 -10.33
N SER A 395 -1.23 -22.27 -9.17
CA SER A 395 -1.06 -23.50 -8.38
C SER A 395 -0.46 -24.66 -9.20
N ARG A 396 0.51 -24.34 -10.08
CA ARG A 396 1.27 -25.35 -10.82
C ARG A 396 2.34 -26.02 -9.98
N ASP A 397 2.88 -27.13 -10.44
CA ASP A 397 4.07 -27.74 -9.84
C ASP A 397 5.25 -26.76 -9.84
N MET A 398 6.10 -26.84 -8.82
CA MET A 398 7.23 -25.93 -8.58
C MET A 398 8.50 -26.74 -8.29
N LYS A 399 9.55 -26.58 -9.08
CA LYS A 399 10.86 -27.19 -8.83
C LYS A 399 11.76 -26.19 -8.11
N ILE A 400 12.00 -26.43 -6.82
CA ILE A 400 12.60 -25.46 -5.89
C ILE A 400 13.92 -25.94 -5.34
N ASP A 401 14.92 -25.04 -5.31
CA ASP A 401 16.22 -25.26 -4.68
C ASP A 401 16.22 -24.77 -3.24
N LEU A 402 15.97 -25.65 -2.28
CA LEU A 402 15.96 -25.35 -0.85
C LEU A 402 17.35 -25.01 -0.28
N ARG A 403 18.44 -25.29 -1.02
CA ARG A 403 19.83 -25.01 -0.59
C ARG A 403 20.17 -23.53 -0.57
N LYS A 404 19.26 -22.69 -1.06
CA LYS A 404 19.40 -21.22 -1.10
C LYS A 404 19.19 -20.53 0.25
N ILE A 405 18.72 -21.27 1.25
CA ILE A 405 18.57 -20.79 2.63
C ILE A 405 19.30 -21.75 3.59
N SER A 406 19.61 -21.26 4.81
CA SER A 406 20.36 -22.00 5.83
C SER A 406 19.66 -23.27 6.32
N GLY A 407 20.40 -24.09 7.04
CA GLY A 407 19.94 -25.31 7.70
C GLY A 407 19.99 -26.58 6.82
N ASP A 408 20.18 -27.74 7.44
CA ASP A 408 20.20 -29.04 6.75
C ASP A 408 18.82 -29.57 6.43
N LYS A 409 17.83 -29.12 7.16
CA LYS A 409 16.42 -29.43 6.95
C LYS A 409 15.55 -28.20 6.91
N LYS A 410 14.41 -28.27 6.22
CA LYS A 410 13.44 -27.20 6.06
C LYS A 410 12.06 -27.65 6.50
N LYS A 411 11.42 -26.83 7.34
CA LYS A 411 9.98 -26.90 7.60
C LYS A 411 9.26 -26.21 6.45
N VAL A 412 8.22 -26.82 5.90
CA VAL A 412 7.52 -26.32 4.72
C VAL A 412 6.02 -26.29 4.92
N TRP A 413 5.40 -25.19 4.52
CA TRP A 413 3.96 -24.99 4.50
C TRP A 413 3.49 -24.49 3.13
N TRP A 414 2.22 -24.69 2.89
CA TRP A 414 1.47 -23.97 1.85
C TRP A 414 0.51 -23.00 2.51
N MET A 415 0.53 -21.74 2.10
CA MET A 415 -0.43 -20.73 2.51
C MET A 415 -1.39 -20.42 1.37
N ASN A 416 -2.69 -20.56 1.60
CA ASN A 416 -3.71 -20.06 0.67
C ASN A 416 -3.71 -18.51 0.72
N ALA A 417 -3.46 -17.85 -0.41
CA ALA A 417 -3.36 -16.39 -0.46
C ALA A 417 -4.71 -15.67 -0.25
N GLY A 418 -5.83 -16.37 -0.50
CA GLY A 418 -7.18 -15.84 -0.32
C GLY A 418 -7.72 -15.95 1.11
N THR A 419 -7.22 -16.89 1.91
CA THR A 419 -7.72 -17.15 3.27
C THR A 419 -6.67 -16.93 4.36
N GLY A 420 -5.38 -16.93 3.99
CA GLY A 420 -4.26 -16.91 4.93
C GLY A 420 -4.05 -18.24 5.66
N GLU A 421 -4.82 -19.28 5.31
CA GLU A 421 -4.74 -20.60 5.92
C GLU A 421 -3.43 -21.29 5.58
N LEU A 422 -2.82 -21.93 6.58
CA LEU A 422 -1.56 -22.64 6.48
C LEU A 422 -1.80 -24.16 6.51
N THR A 423 -1.29 -24.84 5.49
CA THR A 423 -1.24 -26.30 5.43
C THR A 423 0.19 -26.77 5.63
N TRP A 424 0.45 -27.55 6.67
CA TRP A 424 1.75 -28.16 6.92
C TRP A 424 2.04 -29.22 5.87
N LEU A 425 3.16 -29.08 5.13
CA LEU A 425 3.59 -30.02 4.11
C LEU A 425 4.63 -31.03 4.61
N GLY A 426 5.38 -30.70 5.65
CA GLY A 426 6.39 -31.59 6.22
C GLY A 426 7.76 -30.94 6.42
N GLU A 427 8.70 -31.78 6.86
CA GLU A 427 10.11 -31.44 6.98
C GLU A 427 10.91 -32.13 5.86
N TYR A 428 11.76 -31.40 5.17
CA TYR A 428 12.48 -31.85 3.99
C TYR A 428 13.98 -31.61 4.13
N ASP A 429 14.78 -32.46 3.48
CA ASP A 429 16.21 -32.26 3.38
C ASP A 429 16.58 -31.05 2.53
N ASN A 430 17.74 -30.50 2.77
CA ASN A 430 18.32 -29.37 2.05
C ASN A 430 18.76 -29.75 0.62
N LYS A 431 17.79 -29.91 -0.29
CA LYS A 431 18.02 -30.33 -1.69
C LYS A 431 17.00 -29.68 -2.64
N VAL A 432 17.13 -29.95 -3.92
CA VAL A 432 16.13 -29.59 -4.93
C VAL A 432 14.95 -30.54 -4.82
N LEU A 433 13.74 -29.98 -4.75
CA LEU A 433 12.48 -30.73 -4.65
C LEU A 433 11.42 -30.15 -5.58
N THR A 434 10.47 -30.99 -5.97
CA THR A 434 9.24 -30.55 -6.65
C THR A 434 8.09 -30.56 -5.66
N PHE A 435 7.44 -29.41 -5.52
CA PHE A 435 6.25 -29.25 -4.68
C PHE A 435 5.00 -29.16 -5.57
N ARG A 436 3.93 -29.79 -5.13
CA ARG A 436 2.60 -29.74 -5.76
C ARG A 436 1.65 -29.09 -4.78
N PRO A 437 1.13 -27.89 -5.12
CA PRO A 437 0.09 -27.28 -4.30
C PRO A 437 -1.16 -28.15 -4.26
N HIS A 438 -1.77 -28.24 -3.10
CA HIS A 438 -3.09 -28.85 -2.98
C HIS A 438 -4.14 -27.95 -3.60
N LYS A 439 -5.00 -28.49 -4.44
CA LYS A 439 -6.14 -27.79 -5.06
C LYS A 439 -7.44 -28.41 -4.59
N GLU A 440 -8.30 -27.59 -4.01
CA GLU A 440 -9.62 -28.03 -3.53
C GLU A 440 -10.75 -27.79 -4.55
N GLY A 441 -10.53 -26.92 -5.54
CA GLY A 441 -11.54 -26.51 -6.49
C GLY A 441 -11.07 -26.40 -7.94
N ALA A 442 -12.01 -26.03 -8.82
CA ALA A 442 -11.75 -25.85 -10.25
C ALA A 442 -11.27 -24.42 -10.61
N GLY A 443 -11.18 -23.51 -9.64
CA GLY A 443 -10.78 -22.12 -9.84
C GLY A 443 -9.28 -21.87 -9.72
N ILE A 444 -8.91 -20.58 -9.73
CA ILE A 444 -7.56 -20.13 -9.39
C ILE A 444 -7.45 -20.09 -7.86
N GLU A 445 -6.66 -20.99 -7.33
CA GLU A 445 -6.32 -21.07 -5.90
C GLU A 445 -4.85 -20.69 -5.72
N ASP A 446 -4.59 -19.39 -5.78
CA ASP A 446 -3.24 -18.88 -5.62
C ASP A 446 -2.75 -19.01 -4.18
N GLY A 447 -1.45 -19.20 -4.01
CA GLY A 447 -0.87 -19.38 -2.69
C GLY A 447 0.64 -19.19 -2.64
N VAL A 448 1.19 -19.40 -1.45
CA VAL A 448 2.61 -19.24 -1.17
C VAL A 448 3.19 -20.52 -0.57
N LEU A 449 4.24 -21.04 -1.21
CA LEU A 449 5.11 -22.02 -0.57
C LEU A 449 6.02 -21.26 0.41
N ILE A 450 5.99 -21.66 1.67
CA ILE A 450 6.82 -21.14 2.74
C ILE A 450 7.79 -22.24 3.15
N ALA A 451 9.10 -21.98 3.07
CA ALA A 451 10.12 -22.87 3.59
C ALA A 451 11.02 -22.11 4.56
N ILE A 452 11.30 -22.67 5.72
CA ILE A 452 12.19 -22.09 6.72
C ILE A 452 13.22 -23.14 7.21
N ASP A 453 14.39 -22.65 7.63
CA ASP A 453 15.36 -23.46 8.35
C ASP A 453 14.68 -24.12 9.55
N SER A 454 14.81 -25.45 9.67
CA SER A 454 14.07 -26.20 10.70
C SER A 454 14.49 -25.86 12.14
N SER A 455 15.64 -25.23 12.32
CA SER A 455 16.11 -24.71 13.61
C SER A 455 15.38 -23.41 14.05
N LYS A 456 14.65 -22.77 13.13
CA LYS A 456 13.92 -21.51 13.36
C LYS A 456 12.46 -21.76 13.73
N SER A 457 11.86 -20.78 14.38
CA SER A 457 10.51 -20.89 14.95
C SER A 457 9.57 -19.73 14.55
N TYR A 458 9.69 -19.22 13.32
CA TYR A 458 8.80 -18.18 12.81
C TYR A 458 7.34 -18.64 12.69
N LEU A 459 7.14 -19.90 12.35
CA LEU A 459 5.82 -20.53 12.27
C LEU A 459 5.85 -21.87 13.03
N SER A 460 4.82 -22.15 13.83
CA SER A 460 4.66 -23.46 14.49
C SER A 460 3.96 -24.47 13.58
N LYS A 461 4.18 -25.76 13.81
CA LYS A 461 3.50 -26.86 13.03
C LYS A 461 1.99 -26.83 13.20
N ASP A 462 1.53 -26.41 14.37
CA ASP A 462 0.10 -26.37 14.72
C ASP A 462 -0.56 -25.03 14.38
N GLN A 463 0.17 -24.11 13.77
CA GLN A 463 -0.37 -22.83 13.33
C GLN A 463 -1.17 -23.04 12.03
N HIS A 464 -2.46 -22.71 12.08
CA HIS A 464 -3.37 -22.85 10.95
C HIS A 464 -3.55 -21.54 10.16
N GLN A 465 -3.16 -20.43 10.72
CA GLN A 465 -3.27 -19.11 10.09
C GLN A 465 -2.12 -18.20 10.55
N ILE A 466 -1.69 -17.29 9.68
CA ILE A 466 -0.71 -16.28 10.06
C ILE A 466 -1.42 -15.19 10.86
N ASP A 467 -1.20 -15.22 12.17
CA ASP A 467 -1.74 -14.23 13.09
C ASP A 467 -0.73 -13.11 13.34
N THR A 468 -0.96 -11.96 12.70
CA THR A 468 -0.41 -10.71 13.19
C THR A 468 -1.57 -9.81 13.58
N PRO A 469 -1.51 -9.11 14.73
CA PRO A 469 -2.56 -8.18 15.10
C PRO A 469 -2.77 -7.16 13.98
N VAL A 470 -4.01 -6.97 13.58
CA VAL A 470 -4.38 -5.94 12.60
C VAL A 470 -3.92 -4.59 13.15
N GLY A 471 -3.04 -3.89 12.40
CA GLY A 471 -2.46 -2.61 12.85
C GLY A 471 -1.45 -2.69 13.99
N GLY A 472 -1.08 -3.89 14.43
CA GLY A 472 -0.01 -4.10 15.40
C GLY A 472 1.38 -3.86 14.81
N PRO A 473 2.39 -3.52 15.64
CA PRO A 473 3.77 -3.59 15.22
C PRO A 473 4.09 -5.01 14.76
N ALA A 474 5.11 -5.16 13.89
CA ALA A 474 5.67 -6.48 13.61
C ALA A 474 5.86 -7.22 14.94
N ILE A 475 5.44 -8.48 14.98
CA ILE A 475 5.74 -9.33 16.13
C ILE A 475 7.25 -9.27 16.32
N ASP A 476 7.69 -8.96 17.54
CA ASP A 476 9.11 -9.06 17.87
C ASP A 476 9.46 -10.56 17.82
N LEU A 477 10.11 -10.96 16.74
CA LEU A 477 10.47 -12.37 16.48
C LEU A 477 11.76 -12.75 17.21
N THR A 478 12.22 -11.92 18.16
CA THR A 478 13.47 -12.15 18.92
C THR A 478 13.27 -12.80 20.28
N GLU A 479 12.05 -13.19 20.69
CA GLU A 479 11.80 -14.05 21.86
C GLU A 479 11.61 -15.51 21.50
#